data_c74119f769f4137846c9e88ed89b18d2
#
_entry.id   c74119f769f4137846c9e88ed89b18d2
#
_cell.length_a   1.000
_cell.length_b   1.000
_cell.length_c   1.000
_cell.angle_alpha   90.00
_cell.angle_beta   90.00
_cell.angle_gamma   90.00
#
_symmetry.space_group_name_H-M   'P 1'
#
loop_
_entity.id
_entity.type
_entity.pdbx_description
1 polymer ?
#
loop_
_entity_poly.entity_id
_entity_poly.type
_entity_poly.pdbx_seq_one_letter_code
_entity_poly.pdbx_strand_id
1 'polypeptide(L)'
;PYEEEYRVDIRDTVIYDVYPRAKSFIIAQTQPPVLKSMVGEAIEPTFLWHSTPEEDPLRYAFHSAIQELITNYALSQGQRVQAIRLAYPKYLYERNIRFSYRVRPIKQYPITLTIEGHKEPLPIIEMSEGGICISYSHVPYLSGLKPGDLFEVALDFNGENEMTSRVEVVRKFQKPEFHGMDFMGVRFFKLSMGERAFLVATIKKIERMILRKRAGLEPIKREPA
;
A
#
# COMPACT_ATOMS: atom_id res chain seq x y z
N PRO A 1 5.57 29.31 3.37
CA PRO A 1 6.56 28.27 3.56
C PRO A 1 6.08 27.06 2.80
N TYR A 2 6.83 26.68 1.76
CA TYR A 2 6.60 25.47 1.00
C TYR A 2 6.96 24.31 1.93
N GLU A 3 6.01 23.41 2.22
CA GLU A 3 6.30 22.11 2.80
C GLU A 3 7.18 21.38 1.77
N GLU A 4 8.45 21.21 2.09
CA GLU A 4 9.31 20.29 1.37
C GLU A 4 8.68 18.91 1.52
N GLU A 5 8.09 18.39 0.43
CA GLU A 5 7.69 16.99 0.37
C GLU A 5 8.95 16.15 0.57
N TYR A 6 9.13 15.61 1.75
CA TYR A 6 10.15 14.58 2.02
C TYR A 6 9.84 13.37 1.13
N ARG A 7 10.48 13.30 -0.03
CA ARG A 7 10.43 12.11 -0.88
C ARG A 7 11.20 11.00 -0.20
N VAL A 8 10.47 10.08 0.42
CA VAL A 8 11.07 8.85 0.94
C VAL A 8 11.39 7.94 -0.24
N ASP A 9 12.65 7.61 -0.43
CA ASP A 9 13.10 6.63 -1.43
C ASP A 9 12.81 5.22 -0.92
N ILE A 10 11.73 4.61 -1.39
CA ILE A 10 11.30 3.27 -0.98
C ILE A 10 11.75 2.25 -2.04
N ARG A 11 12.46 1.22 -1.60
CA ARG A 11 12.99 0.16 -2.47
C ARG A 11 12.63 -1.20 -1.90
N ASP A 12 12.15 -2.08 -2.76
CA ASP A 12 11.87 -3.46 -2.39
C ASP A 12 13.12 -4.33 -2.51
N THR A 13 13.27 -5.28 -1.58
CA THR A 13 14.38 -6.23 -1.56
C THR A 13 13.97 -7.52 -0.86
N VAL A 14 14.83 -8.52 -0.91
CA VAL A 14 14.68 -9.79 -0.18
C VAL A 14 15.91 -10.05 0.68
N ILE A 15 15.71 -10.68 1.83
CA ILE A 15 16.79 -11.12 2.70
C ILE A 15 17.37 -12.43 2.15
N TYR A 16 18.68 -12.46 1.96
CA TYR A 16 19.41 -13.66 1.57
C TYR A 16 19.88 -14.44 2.77
N ASP A 17 20.55 -13.77 3.73
CA ASP A 17 21.11 -14.41 4.91
C ASP A 17 21.10 -13.50 6.13
N VAL A 18 21.09 -14.12 7.31
CA VAL A 18 21.15 -13.43 8.60
C VAL A 18 22.30 -13.97 9.41
N TYR A 19 23.20 -13.09 9.87
CA TYR A 19 24.40 -13.41 10.66
C TYR A 19 24.34 -12.74 12.05
N PRO A 20 23.62 -13.30 13.03
CA PRO A 20 23.42 -12.67 14.33
C PRO A 20 24.75 -12.47 15.09
N ARG A 21 25.68 -13.45 14.97
CA ARG A 21 27.01 -13.37 15.60
C ARG A 21 27.87 -12.26 14.99
N ALA A 22 27.82 -12.07 13.69
CA ALA A 22 28.51 -11.00 12.98
C ALA A 22 27.77 -9.67 13.02
N LYS A 23 26.60 -9.61 13.67
CA LYS A 23 25.71 -8.45 13.76
C LYS A 23 25.43 -7.81 12.39
N SER A 24 25.14 -8.65 11.40
CA SER A 24 24.83 -8.21 10.05
C SER A 24 23.83 -9.16 9.37
N PHE A 25 23.20 -8.69 8.30
CA PHE A 25 22.41 -9.52 7.39
C PHE A 25 22.63 -9.05 5.96
N ILE A 26 22.34 -9.95 5.02
CA ILE A 26 22.56 -9.74 3.61
C ILE A 26 21.20 -9.66 2.91
N ILE A 27 21.03 -8.64 2.09
CA ILE A 27 19.85 -8.44 1.24
C ILE A 27 20.25 -8.41 -0.23
N ALA A 28 19.28 -8.64 -1.10
CA ALA A 28 19.45 -8.46 -2.54
C ALA A 28 19.76 -6.98 -2.86
N GLN A 29 20.46 -6.74 -3.98
CA GLN A 29 20.55 -5.41 -4.56
C GLN A 29 19.14 -4.92 -4.95
N THR A 30 18.87 -3.66 -4.68
CA THR A 30 17.57 -3.02 -4.95
C THR A 30 17.43 -2.50 -6.38
N GLN A 31 16.22 -2.07 -6.75
CA GLN A 31 16.00 -1.29 -7.97
C GLN A 31 15.23 -0.01 -7.60
N PRO A 32 15.82 1.18 -7.89
CA PRO A 32 17.17 1.41 -8.41
C PRO A 32 18.27 0.88 -7.48
N PRO A 33 19.50 0.62 -7.99
CA PRO A 33 20.55 0.01 -7.18
C PRO A 33 21.07 0.97 -6.10
N VAL A 34 21.43 0.39 -4.94
CA VAL A 34 22.22 1.10 -3.93
C VAL A 34 23.62 1.33 -4.47
N LEU A 35 24.08 2.57 -4.42
CA LEU A 35 25.38 2.97 -4.94
C LEU A 35 26.49 2.92 -3.85
N LYS A 36 27.74 2.85 -4.28
CA LYS A 36 28.89 2.82 -3.37
C LYS A 36 28.98 4.07 -2.48
N SER A 37 28.51 5.21 -2.99
CA SER A 37 28.43 6.46 -2.21
C SER A 37 27.46 6.40 -1.04
N MET A 38 26.50 5.46 -1.05
CA MET A 38 25.50 5.30 0.00
C MET A 38 25.99 4.37 1.13
N VAL A 39 27.18 3.80 1.03
CA VAL A 39 27.78 3.02 2.12
C VAL A 39 28.04 3.92 3.31
N GLY A 40 27.57 3.51 4.49
CA GLY A 40 27.56 4.31 5.71
C GLY A 40 26.27 5.06 5.97
N GLU A 41 25.37 5.19 4.98
CA GLU A 41 24.07 5.84 5.18
C GLU A 41 23.18 5.03 6.12
N ALA A 42 22.41 5.75 6.94
CA ALA A 42 21.36 5.19 7.76
C ALA A 42 20.11 4.92 6.90
N ILE A 43 19.52 3.76 7.12
CA ILE A 43 18.30 3.34 6.46
C ILE A 43 17.31 2.79 7.47
N GLU A 44 16.03 2.75 7.09
CA GLU A 44 14.94 2.17 7.88
C GLU A 44 14.31 1.00 7.09
N PRO A 45 14.88 -0.22 7.16
CA PRO A 45 14.23 -1.39 6.58
C PRO A 45 12.91 -1.69 7.27
N THR A 46 11.91 -2.10 6.47
CA THR A 46 10.60 -2.52 6.98
C THR A 46 10.20 -3.86 6.41
N PHE A 47 9.44 -4.64 7.16
CA PHE A 47 8.89 -5.91 6.71
C PHE A 47 7.48 -6.13 7.26
N LEU A 48 6.72 -6.99 6.61
CA LEU A 48 5.40 -7.41 7.07
C LEU A 48 5.51 -8.71 7.86
N TRP A 49 4.89 -8.75 9.02
CA TRP A 49 4.80 -9.92 9.86
C TRP A 49 3.34 -10.34 10.03
N HIS A 50 3.04 -11.61 9.81
CA HIS A 50 1.74 -12.21 10.07
C HIS A 50 1.87 -13.11 11.30
N SER A 51 1.07 -12.86 12.34
CA SER A 51 0.99 -13.76 13.50
C SER A 51 0.26 -15.04 13.13
N THR A 52 -0.83 -14.90 12.35
CA THR A 52 -1.58 -15.99 11.73
C THR A 52 -1.93 -15.60 10.28
N PRO A 53 -2.24 -16.58 9.40
CA PRO A 53 -2.64 -16.29 8.01
C PRO A 53 -3.91 -15.44 7.89
N GLU A 54 -4.78 -15.47 8.90
CA GLU A 54 -6.06 -14.75 8.91
C GLU A 54 -5.95 -13.32 9.44
N GLU A 55 -4.86 -12.98 10.12
CA GLU A 55 -4.65 -11.63 10.67
C GLU A 55 -4.05 -10.68 9.65
N ASP A 56 -4.47 -9.41 9.72
CA ASP A 56 -3.83 -8.36 8.94
C ASP A 56 -2.35 -8.24 9.33
N PRO A 57 -1.41 -8.17 8.36
CA PRO A 57 0.00 -8.10 8.66
C PRO A 57 0.36 -6.82 9.40
N LEU A 58 1.12 -6.96 10.47
CA LEU A 58 1.77 -5.85 11.14
C LEU A 58 3.06 -5.48 10.40
N ARG A 59 3.33 -4.20 10.27
CA ARG A 59 4.58 -3.73 9.72
C ARG A 59 5.55 -3.41 10.84
N TYR A 60 6.68 -4.06 10.81
CA TYR A 60 7.82 -3.74 11.67
C TYR A 60 8.90 -3.01 10.90
N ALA A 61 9.61 -2.14 11.61
CA ALA A 61 10.76 -1.42 11.11
C ALA A 61 11.92 -1.53 12.09
N PHE A 62 13.10 -1.17 11.61
CA PHE A 62 14.29 -1.04 12.43
C PHE A 62 15.29 -0.09 11.79
N HIS A 63 16.13 0.53 12.62
CA HIS A 63 17.24 1.32 12.14
C HIS A 63 18.42 0.43 11.80
N SER A 64 19.01 0.66 10.65
CA SER A 64 20.18 -0.04 10.14
C SER A 64 21.09 0.93 9.38
N ALA A 65 22.23 0.44 8.92
CA ALA A 65 23.13 1.16 8.03
C ALA A 65 23.68 0.23 6.95
N ILE A 66 23.92 0.79 5.79
CA ILE A 66 24.56 0.09 4.68
C ILE A 66 26.06 -0.06 5.03
N GLN A 67 26.50 -1.30 5.27
CA GLN A 67 27.89 -1.58 5.65
C GLN A 67 28.78 -1.81 4.44
N GLU A 68 28.25 -2.53 3.43
CA GLU A 68 29.06 -2.97 2.29
C GLU A 68 28.18 -3.32 1.08
N LEU A 69 28.70 -3.06 -0.13
CA LEU A 69 28.17 -3.64 -1.36
C LEU A 69 29.02 -4.83 -1.77
N ILE A 70 28.38 -5.98 -1.88
CA ILE A 70 29.04 -7.24 -2.23
C ILE A 70 28.74 -7.53 -3.71
N THR A 71 29.78 -7.50 -4.54
CA THR A 71 29.63 -7.70 -6.01
C THR A 71 29.47 -9.15 -6.41
N ASN A 72 29.94 -10.09 -5.59
CA ASN A 72 30.01 -11.52 -5.90
C ASN A 72 29.51 -12.40 -4.75
N TYR A 73 28.32 -12.12 -4.25
CA TYR A 73 27.70 -12.91 -3.19
C TYR A 73 27.27 -14.28 -3.73
N ALA A 74 27.72 -15.36 -3.09
CA ALA A 74 27.33 -16.72 -3.46
C ALA A 74 25.98 -17.06 -2.88
N LEU A 75 24.94 -17.08 -3.70
CA LEU A 75 23.57 -17.40 -3.28
C LEU A 75 23.35 -18.94 -3.23
N SER A 76 23.93 -19.67 -4.18
CA SER A 76 23.90 -21.12 -4.28
C SER A 76 25.10 -21.63 -5.08
N GLN A 77 25.24 -22.96 -5.26
CA GLN A 77 26.31 -23.51 -6.10
C GLN A 77 26.24 -22.94 -7.51
N GLY A 78 27.25 -22.15 -7.86
CA GLY A 78 27.42 -21.57 -9.20
C GLY A 78 26.68 -20.23 -9.43
N GLN A 79 25.77 -19.81 -8.58
CA GLN A 79 25.07 -18.54 -8.73
C GLN A 79 25.70 -17.45 -7.86
N ARG A 80 26.18 -16.39 -8.50
CA ARG A 80 26.71 -15.20 -7.84
C ARG A 80 25.87 -13.98 -8.19
N VAL A 81 25.57 -13.17 -7.18
CA VAL A 81 24.69 -12.01 -7.31
C VAL A 81 25.30 -10.78 -6.62
N GLN A 82 24.79 -9.61 -6.94
CA GLN A 82 25.06 -8.41 -6.16
C GLN A 82 24.19 -8.41 -4.92
N ALA A 83 24.78 -8.06 -3.79
CA ALA A 83 24.11 -8.04 -2.50
C ALA A 83 24.56 -6.83 -1.67
N ILE A 84 23.81 -6.54 -0.63
CA ILE A 84 24.08 -5.44 0.30
C ILE A 84 24.18 -6.05 1.69
N ARG A 85 25.25 -5.69 2.41
CA ARG A 85 25.37 -5.99 3.84
C ARG A 85 24.83 -4.84 4.66
N LEU A 86 23.92 -5.15 5.55
CA LEU A 86 23.30 -4.21 6.47
C LEU A 86 23.69 -4.53 7.92
N ALA A 87 23.74 -3.48 8.75
CA ALA A 87 23.93 -3.64 10.18
C ALA A 87 22.75 -4.35 10.83
N TYR A 88 23.01 -5.24 11.79
CA TYR A 88 21.96 -5.95 12.53
C TYR A 88 21.20 -4.97 13.45
N PRO A 89 19.86 -5.06 13.49
CA PRO A 89 19.06 -4.17 14.33
C PRO A 89 19.28 -4.41 15.83
N LYS A 90 19.23 -3.37 16.62
CA LYS A 90 19.24 -3.48 18.09
C LYS A 90 17.86 -3.85 18.62
N TYR A 91 16.80 -3.33 18.00
CA TYR A 91 15.40 -3.57 18.35
C TYR A 91 14.52 -3.38 17.12
N LEU A 92 13.34 -4.00 17.17
CA LEU A 92 12.26 -3.82 16.20
C LEU A 92 11.19 -2.95 16.82
N TYR A 93 10.51 -2.16 16.01
CA TYR A 93 9.34 -1.38 16.43
C TYR A 93 8.26 -1.44 15.36
N GLU A 94 7.02 -1.37 15.81
CA GLU A 94 5.90 -1.30 14.88
C GLU A 94 5.93 0.04 14.14
N ARG A 95 5.80 -0.01 12.81
CA ARG A 95 5.88 1.17 11.96
C ARG A 95 4.66 1.28 11.06
N ASN A 96 3.79 2.19 11.36
CA ASN A 96 2.76 2.56 10.43
C ASN A 96 3.31 3.63 9.47
N ILE A 97 3.67 3.22 8.25
CA ILE A 97 4.12 4.14 7.18
C ILE A 97 2.95 4.74 6.39
N ARG A 98 1.73 4.38 6.74
CA ARG A 98 0.53 4.90 6.08
C ARG A 98 0.12 6.19 6.78
N PHE A 99 0.12 7.28 6.06
CA PHE A 99 -0.38 8.56 6.56
C PHE A 99 -1.90 8.57 6.73
N SER A 100 -2.61 7.65 6.05
CA SER A 100 -4.06 7.58 6.04
C SER A 100 -4.54 6.17 6.35
N TYR A 101 -5.55 6.09 7.22
CA TYR A 101 -6.23 4.84 7.50
C TYR A 101 -6.95 4.33 6.23
N ARG A 102 -6.97 3.01 6.04
CA ARG A 102 -7.63 2.38 4.90
C ARG A 102 -8.78 1.51 5.38
N VAL A 103 -9.89 1.60 4.68
CA VAL A 103 -11.07 0.77 4.92
C VAL A 103 -11.38 -0.05 3.68
N ARG A 104 -11.99 -1.22 3.89
CA ARG A 104 -12.64 -1.98 2.82
C ARG A 104 -14.11 -1.62 2.84
N PRO A 105 -14.75 -1.33 1.68
CA PRO A 105 -16.18 -1.16 1.62
C PRO A 105 -16.89 -2.39 2.21
N ILE A 106 -17.96 -2.18 2.93
CA ILE A 106 -18.74 -3.23 3.60
C ILE A 106 -20.15 -3.32 3.02
N LYS A 107 -20.80 -4.46 3.13
CA LYS A 107 -22.17 -4.65 2.60
C LYS A 107 -23.19 -3.64 3.13
N GLN A 108 -23.01 -3.19 4.38
CA GLN A 108 -23.89 -2.21 5.03
C GLN A 108 -23.65 -0.77 4.54
N TYR A 109 -22.52 -0.52 3.89
CA TYR A 109 -22.17 0.76 3.28
C TYR A 109 -21.35 0.49 2.02
N PRO A 110 -22.03 0.06 0.92
CA PRO A 110 -21.37 -0.20 -0.34
C PRO A 110 -20.83 1.11 -0.93
N ILE A 111 -19.68 1.02 -1.55
CA ILE A 111 -19.12 2.09 -2.37
C ILE A 111 -18.84 1.48 -3.73
N THR A 112 -19.39 2.08 -4.77
CA THR A 112 -19.15 1.67 -6.14
C THR A 112 -18.29 2.67 -6.87
N LEU A 113 -17.45 2.20 -7.78
CA LEU A 113 -16.59 3.02 -8.63
C LEU A 113 -16.90 2.70 -10.08
N THR A 114 -17.15 3.73 -10.86
CA THR A 114 -17.32 3.61 -12.32
C THR A 114 -16.29 4.49 -13.02
N ILE A 115 -15.97 4.12 -14.26
CA ILE A 115 -15.11 4.89 -15.15
C ILE A 115 -15.84 5.15 -16.47
N GLU A 116 -15.47 6.23 -17.15
CA GLU A 116 -16.05 6.54 -18.45
C GLU A 116 -15.82 5.39 -19.45
N GLY A 117 -16.86 5.04 -20.20
CA GLY A 117 -16.82 3.95 -21.20
C GLY A 117 -16.91 2.55 -20.62
N HIS A 118 -16.99 2.37 -19.31
CA HIS A 118 -17.20 1.06 -18.67
C HIS A 118 -18.49 1.07 -17.85
N LYS A 119 -19.47 0.23 -18.27
CA LYS A 119 -20.82 0.25 -17.67
C LYS A 119 -20.91 -0.41 -16.31
N GLU A 120 -20.03 -1.35 -16.02
CA GLU A 120 -20.07 -2.12 -14.78
C GLU A 120 -19.22 -1.44 -13.70
N PRO A 121 -19.72 -1.37 -12.46
CA PRO A 121 -18.91 -0.87 -11.36
C PRO A 121 -17.70 -1.74 -11.11
N LEU A 122 -16.55 -1.11 -10.88
CA LEU A 122 -15.32 -1.80 -10.52
C LEU A 122 -15.25 -2.05 -9.00
N PRO A 123 -14.82 -3.25 -8.58
CA PRO A 123 -14.67 -3.56 -7.17
C PRO A 123 -13.59 -2.72 -6.51
N ILE A 124 -13.95 -2.05 -5.41
CA ILE A 124 -13.00 -1.36 -4.54
C ILE A 124 -12.49 -2.35 -3.49
N ILE A 125 -11.20 -2.59 -3.48
CA ILE A 125 -10.55 -3.48 -2.52
C ILE A 125 -10.29 -2.77 -1.20
N GLU A 126 -9.75 -1.55 -1.29
CA GLU A 126 -9.53 -0.67 -0.14
C GLU A 126 -9.54 0.79 -0.59
N MET A 127 -9.90 1.67 0.32
CA MET A 127 -9.84 3.12 0.09
C MET A 127 -9.34 3.87 1.31
N SER A 128 -8.76 5.04 1.08
CA SER A 128 -8.31 6.00 2.08
C SER A 128 -8.60 7.42 1.60
N GLU A 129 -8.34 8.42 2.42
CA GLU A 129 -8.44 9.82 2.00
C GLU A 129 -7.49 10.19 0.85
N GLY A 130 -6.40 9.42 0.68
CA GLY A 130 -5.40 9.67 -0.37
C GLY A 130 -5.62 8.90 -1.66
N GLY A 131 -6.43 7.84 -1.67
CA GLY A 131 -6.60 7.03 -2.87
C GLY A 131 -7.37 5.73 -2.66
N ILE A 132 -7.43 4.95 -3.73
CA ILE A 132 -8.25 3.74 -3.83
C ILE A 132 -7.40 2.62 -4.43
N CYS A 133 -7.64 1.40 -4.01
CA CYS A 133 -7.20 0.20 -4.70
C CYS A 133 -8.41 -0.47 -5.33
N ILE A 134 -8.38 -0.66 -6.63
CA ILE A 134 -9.42 -1.36 -7.41
C ILE A 134 -8.89 -2.68 -7.95
N SER A 135 -9.79 -3.61 -8.19
CA SER A 135 -9.52 -4.80 -9.00
C SER A 135 -10.32 -4.76 -10.29
N TYR A 136 -9.77 -5.33 -11.35
CA TYR A 136 -10.42 -5.42 -12.66
C TYR A 136 -9.94 -6.64 -13.43
N SER A 137 -10.78 -7.10 -14.36
CA SER A 137 -10.46 -8.18 -15.28
C SER A 137 -10.96 -7.78 -16.66
N HIS A 138 -10.10 -7.95 -17.67
CA HIS A 138 -10.46 -7.71 -19.07
C HIS A 138 -11.02 -6.29 -19.36
N VAL A 139 -10.52 -5.25 -18.70
CA VAL A 139 -10.84 -3.84 -19.01
C VAL A 139 -9.70 -3.23 -19.84
N PRO A 140 -9.77 -3.20 -21.18
CA PRO A 140 -8.65 -2.80 -22.04
C PRO A 140 -8.13 -1.40 -21.72
N TYR A 141 -9.01 -0.45 -21.43
CA TYR A 141 -8.65 0.91 -21.06
C TYR A 141 -7.72 0.93 -19.82
N LEU A 142 -8.12 0.26 -18.73
CA LEU A 142 -7.29 0.20 -17.52
C LEU A 142 -5.99 -0.59 -17.73
N SER A 143 -6.03 -1.62 -18.57
CA SER A 143 -4.86 -2.43 -18.90
C SER A 143 -3.78 -1.61 -19.61
N GLY A 144 -4.16 -0.62 -20.42
CA GLY A 144 -3.27 0.28 -21.15
C GLY A 144 -2.61 1.37 -20.28
N LEU A 145 -3.21 1.74 -19.15
CA LEU A 145 -2.69 2.80 -18.29
C LEU A 145 -1.36 2.41 -17.63
N LYS A 146 -0.52 3.41 -17.38
CA LYS A 146 0.80 3.28 -16.73
C LYS A 146 0.85 4.13 -15.45
N PRO A 147 1.76 3.84 -14.51
CA PRO A 147 2.02 4.73 -13.39
C PRO A 147 2.29 6.17 -13.86
N GLY A 148 1.60 7.14 -13.25
CA GLY A 148 1.61 8.55 -13.62
C GLY A 148 0.44 8.97 -14.52
N ASP A 149 -0.27 8.05 -15.17
CA ASP A 149 -1.42 8.39 -15.99
C ASP A 149 -2.60 8.88 -15.14
N LEU A 150 -3.33 9.85 -15.67
CA LEU A 150 -4.51 10.44 -15.03
C LEU A 150 -5.77 9.98 -15.73
N PHE A 151 -6.79 9.62 -14.97
CA PHE A 151 -8.13 9.33 -15.49
C PHE A 151 -9.22 9.75 -14.49
N GLU A 152 -10.47 9.76 -14.95
CA GLU A 152 -11.61 10.17 -14.15
C GLU A 152 -12.37 8.97 -13.61
N VAL A 153 -12.81 9.06 -12.36
CA VAL A 153 -13.64 8.06 -11.70
C VAL A 153 -14.86 8.73 -11.09
N ALA A 154 -16.00 8.05 -11.14
CA ALA A 154 -17.17 8.40 -10.37
C ALA A 154 -17.37 7.40 -9.23
N LEU A 155 -17.54 7.91 -8.04
CA LEU A 155 -17.76 7.15 -6.81
C LEU A 155 -19.17 7.41 -6.31
N ASP A 156 -19.93 6.34 -6.10
CA ASP A 156 -21.21 6.39 -5.39
C ASP A 156 -21.04 5.81 -3.99
N PHE A 157 -21.41 6.56 -3.00
CA PHE A 157 -21.32 6.23 -1.58
C PHE A 157 -22.71 5.80 -1.07
N ASN A 158 -23.05 4.55 -1.24
CA ASN A 158 -24.30 3.93 -0.73
C ASN A 158 -25.58 4.57 -1.30
N GLY A 159 -25.54 5.18 -2.49
CA GLY A 159 -26.67 5.94 -3.05
C GLY A 159 -27.00 7.25 -2.33
N GLU A 160 -26.22 7.63 -1.30
CA GLU A 160 -26.43 8.85 -0.53
C GLU A 160 -25.68 10.05 -1.11
N ASN A 161 -24.52 9.82 -1.68
CA ASN A 161 -23.65 10.86 -2.24
C ASN A 161 -22.86 10.32 -3.42
N GLU A 162 -22.59 11.21 -4.38
CA GLU A 162 -21.72 10.93 -5.52
C GLU A 162 -20.53 11.90 -5.51
N MET A 163 -19.40 11.40 -5.98
CA MET A 163 -18.17 12.18 -6.13
C MET A 163 -17.46 11.78 -7.42
N THR A 164 -17.26 12.74 -8.31
CA THR A 164 -16.40 12.58 -9.48
C THR A 164 -15.03 13.17 -9.18
N SER A 165 -13.98 12.42 -9.44
CA SER A 165 -12.61 12.87 -9.17
C SER A 165 -11.64 12.36 -10.20
N ARG A 166 -10.60 13.14 -10.48
CA ARG A 166 -9.44 12.66 -11.22
C ARG A 166 -8.52 11.89 -10.30
N VAL A 167 -8.00 10.79 -10.80
CA VAL A 167 -7.06 9.94 -10.07
C VAL A 167 -5.82 9.69 -10.91
N GLU A 168 -4.69 9.48 -10.24
CA GLU A 168 -3.41 9.14 -10.84
C GLU A 168 -3.06 7.70 -10.53
N VAL A 169 -2.66 6.95 -11.53
CA VAL A 169 -2.16 5.58 -11.35
C VAL A 169 -0.85 5.62 -10.58
N VAL A 170 -0.82 5.01 -9.40
CA VAL A 170 0.40 4.89 -8.59
C VAL A 170 1.13 3.60 -8.92
N ARG A 171 0.39 2.49 -9.01
CA ARG A 171 0.96 1.17 -9.31
C ARG A 171 -0.08 0.22 -9.88
N LYS A 172 0.40 -0.77 -10.63
CA LYS A 172 -0.36 -1.95 -11.05
C LYS A 172 0.35 -3.19 -10.53
N PHE A 173 -0.42 -4.19 -10.14
CA PHE A 173 0.14 -5.42 -9.60
C PHE A 173 -0.87 -6.56 -9.72
N GLN A 174 -0.37 -7.77 -9.62
CA GLN A 174 -1.17 -9.00 -9.55
C GLN A 174 -0.96 -9.65 -8.19
N LYS A 175 -1.93 -10.43 -7.75
CA LYS A 175 -1.84 -11.23 -6.54
C LYS A 175 -1.94 -12.70 -6.95
N PRO A 176 -1.00 -13.56 -6.51
CA PRO A 176 -0.98 -14.98 -6.91
C PRO A 176 -2.27 -15.73 -6.61
N GLU A 177 -2.95 -15.35 -5.51
CA GLU A 177 -4.22 -15.95 -5.07
C GLU A 177 -5.45 -15.55 -5.91
N PHE A 178 -5.31 -14.55 -6.79
CA PHE A 178 -6.41 -14.04 -7.65
C PHE A 178 -6.04 -14.15 -9.12
N HIS A 179 -6.05 -15.39 -9.64
CA HIS A 179 -5.71 -15.64 -11.05
C HIS A 179 -6.62 -14.89 -12.02
N GLY A 180 -6.03 -14.23 -13.00
CA GLY A 180 -6.76 -13.48 -14.04
C GLY A 180 -7.35 -12.14 -13.59
N MET A 181 -6.99 -11.67 -12.38
CA MET A 181 -7.41 -10.38 -11.85
C MET A 181 -6.21 -9.45 -11.67
N ASP A 182 -6.31 -8.28 -12.24
CA ASP A 182 -5.35 -7.20 -12.06
C ASP A 182 -5.80 -6.25 -10.95
N PHE A 183 -4.83 -5.65 -10.28
CA PHE A 183 -5.04 -4.65 -9.24
C PHE A 183 -4.36 -3.35 -9.62
N MET A 184 -5.02 -2.23 -9.31
CA MET A 184 -4.48 -0.90 -9.53
C MET A 184 -4.66 -0.05 -8.28
N GLY A 185 -3.56 0.49 -7.77
CA GLY A 185 -3.58 1.52 -6.75
C GLY A 185 -3.56 2.89 -7.42
N VAL A 186 -4.53 3.73 -7.10
CA VAL A 186 -4.64 5.09 -7.59
C VAL A 186 -4.67 6.08 -6.44
N ARG A 187 -4.16 7.29 -6.65
CA ARG A 187 -4.27 8.40 -5.71
C ARG A 187 -5.21 9.46 -6.27
N PHE A 188 -5.97 10.09 -5.41
CA PHE A 188 -6.78 11.25 -5.79
C PHE A 188 -5.88 12.41 -6.22
N PHE A 189 -6.25 13.08 -7.31
CA PHE A 189 -5.52 14.19 -7.85
C PHE A 189 -6.25 15.50 -7.56
N LYS A 190 -5.65 16.37 -6.71
CA LYS A 190 -6.16 17.72 -6.40
C LYS A 190 -7.59 17.75 -5.81
N LEU A 191 -7.85 16.92 -4.80
CA LEU A 191 -9.10 17.02 -4.04
C LEU A 191 -9.26 18.40 -3.41
N SER A 192 -10.47 18.94 -3.49
CA SER A 192 -10.86 20.11 -2.70
C SER A 192 -10.89 19.78 -1.20
N MET A 193 -10.83 20.79 -0.35
CA MET A 193 -10.96 20.61 1.10
C MET A 193 -12.30 19.93 1.48
N GLY A 194 -13.38 20.25 0.78
CA GLY A 194 -14.69 19.63 1.02
C GLY A 194 -14.72 18.15 0.68
N GLU A 195 -14.20 17.76 -0.49
CA GLU A 195 -14.11 16.35 -0.90
C GLU A 195 -13.22 15.54 0.06
N ARG A 196 -12.08 16.09 0.47
CA ARG A 196 -11.21 15.45 1.46
C ARG A 196 -11.91 15.26 2.81
N ALA A 197 -12.60 16.32 3.31
CA ALA A 197 -13.35 16.22 4.56
C ALA A 197 -14.47 15.17 4.48
N PHE A 198 -15.17 15.10 3.35
CA PHE A 198 -16.18 14.08 3.08
C PHE A 198 -15.59 12.66 3.11
N LEU A 199 -14.48 12.43 2.41
CA LEU A 199 -13.80 11.12 2.40
C LEU A 199 -13.37 10.70 3.81
N VAL A 200 -12.75 11.60 4.57
CA VAL A 200 -12.33 11.32 5.95
C VAL A 200 -13.52 10.95 6.82
N ALA A 201 -14.63 11.69 6.72
CA ALA A 201 -15.85 11.41 7.47
C ALA A 201 -16.44 10.04 7.09
N THR A 202 -16.47 9.70 5.80
CA THR A 202 -16.95 8.41 5.28
C THR A 202 -16.09 7.26 5.76
N ILE A 203 -14.78 7.39 5.67
CA ILE A 203 -13.82 6.37 6.14
C ILE A 203 -14.03 6.11 7.64
N LYS A 204 -14.14 7.15 8.46
CA LYS A 204 -14.42 7.03 9.89
C LYS A 204 -15.79 6.40 10.17
N LYS A 205 -16.81 6.66 9.33
CA LYS A 205 -18.13 6.02 9.43
C LYS A 205 -18.00 4.51 9.23
N ILE A 206 -17.33 4.09 8.16
CA ILE A 206 -17.10 2.66 7.84
C ILE A 206 -16.27 1.99 8.92
N GLU A 207 -15.18 2.61 9.37
CA GLU A 207 -14.34 2.09 10.46
C GLU A 207 -15.15 1.80 11.72
N ARG A 208 -15.98 2.76 12.16
CA ARG A 208 -16.86 2.57 13.33
C ARG A 208 -17.83 1.40 13.13
N MET A 209 -18.37 1.21 11.92
CA MET A 209 -19.24 0.09 11.60
C MET A 209 -18.49 -1.24 11.70
N ILE A 210 -17.26 -1.32 11.18
CA ILE A 210 -16.39 -2.50 11.27
C ILE A 210 -16.09 -2.84 12.74
N LEU A 211 -15.68 -1.83 13.53
CA LEU A 211 -15.36 -2.01 14.95
C LEU A 211 -16.58 -2.49 15.76
N ARG A 212 -17.76 -1.91 15.53
CA ARG A 212 -19.00 -2.37 16.15
C ARG A 212 -19.32 -3.83 15.83
N LYS A 213 -19.18 -4.21 14.55
CA LYS A 213 -19.40 -5.60 14.14
C LYS A 213 -18.41 -6.56 14.81
N ARG A 214 -17.14 -6.20 14.89
CA ARG A 214 -16.09 -6.99 15.59
C ARG A 214 -16.38 -7.13 17.09
N ALA A 215 -16.95 -6.09 17.72
CA ALA A 215 -17.34 -6.10 19.12
C ALA A 215 -18.67 -6.82 19.40
N GLY A 216 -19.31 -7.42 18.39
CA GLY A 216 -20.61 -8.08 18.54
C GLY A 216 -21.79 -7.13 18.81
N LEU A 217 -21.58 -5.81 18.61
CA LEU A 217 -22.62 -4.80 18.80
C LEU A 217 -23.41 -4.69 17.49
N GLU A 218 -24.70 -5.06 17.53
CA GLU A 218 -25.59 -4.88 16.37
C GLU A 218 -25.69 -3.40 15.96
N PRO A 219 -25.84 -3.10 14.65
CA PRO A 219 -26.11 -1.75 14.21
C PRO A 219 -27.42 -1.25 14.87
N ILE A 220 -27.38 -0.06 15.46
CA ILE A 220 -28.58 0.58 16.00
C ILE A 220 -29.55 0.78 14.84
N LYS A 221 -30.62 -0.02 14.79
CA LYS A 221 -31.76 0.23 13.92
C LYS A 221 -32.37 1.56 14.40
N ARG A 222 -32.16 2.63 13.66
CA ARG A 222 -32.98 3.84 13.83
C ARG A 222 -34.35 3.49 13.27
N GLU A 223 -35.35 3.39 14.13
CA GLU A 223 -36.74 3.40 13.68
C GLU A 223 -36.97 4.71 12.91
N PRO A 224 -37.60 4.64 11.74
CA PRO A 224 -38.00 5.86 11.04
C PRO A 224 -38.97 6.64 11.95
N ALA A 225 -38.69 7.93 12.14
CA ALA A 225 -39.58 8.87 12.81
C ALA A 225 -40.82 9.16 11.95
#